data_118185b128a18b1163e222e87c7c13d0
#
_entry.id   118185b128a18b1163e222e87c7c13d0
#
_cell.length_a   1.000
_cell.length_b   1.000
_cell.length_c   1.000
_cell.angle_alpha   90.00
_cell.angle_beta   90.00
_cell.angle_gamma   90.00
#
_symmetry.space_group_name_H-M   'P 1'
#
loop_
_entity.id
_entity.type
_entity.pdbx_description
1 polymer ?
#
loop_
_entity_poly.entity_id
_entity_poly.type
_entity_poly.pdbx_seq_one_letter_code
_entity_poly.pdbx_strand_id
1 'polypeptide(L)'
;MMLLFGTIDAVASELLGGMRMKYSIAICDDSKTDAALVQSFLLEWAKQRGTEVEIEVFPSAESFLFRYDEYKAFDILLFDVEMSGMDGVSAARKVRRENEAVQIVFITGYSDYIAEGYDVAALHYLMKPLNKKKFFSVLNRAAQKITQNERCICFESGGEMLRIPIYEIHYLEVFRNYVTVHAKREYTVKRTLSEFEQELGSGFHRIGRAVIVNLKFVAHVTKTEVQLSDGTALPLPRGAYEPLNRAIIAHL
;
A
#
# COMPACT_ATOMS: atom_id res chain seq x y z
N MET A 1 1.44 14.04 30.33
CA MET A 1 2.21 12.77 30.31
C MET A 1 1.59 11.83 29.27
N MET A 2 1.49 12.26 27.99
CA MET A 2 0.84 11.49 26.89
C MET A 2 1.46 11.78 25.50
N LEU A 3 2.76 12.10 25.43
CA LEU A 3 3.48 12.46 24.19
C LEU A 3 4.73 11.62 23.91
N LEU A 4 4.94 10.49 24.63
CA LEU A 4 6.16 9.67 24.50
C LEU A 4 5.97 8.29 23.84
N PHE A 5 4.75 7.86 23.55
CA PHE A 5 4.53 6.53 22.96
C PHE A 5 4.63 6.50 21.43
N GLY A 6 4.37 7.61 20.72
CA GLY A 6 4.45 7.67 19.26
C GLY A 6 5.88 7.76 18.68
N THR A 7 6.84 8.22 19.46
CA THR A 7 8.23 8.42 19.01
C THR A 7 9.07 7.15 19.12
N ILE A 8 8.74 6.23 20.02
CA ILE A 8 9.51 4.98 20.22
C ILE A 8 9.23 3.99 19.07
N ASP A 9 8.00 3.88 18.62
CA ASP A 9 7.65 2.98 17.50
C ASP A 9 8.21 3.48 16.16
N ALA A 10 8.25 4.79 15.93
CA ALA A 10 8.83 5.36 14.71
C ALA A 10 10.36 5.17 14.67
N VAL A 11 11.05 5.38 15.79
CA VAL A 11 12.51 5.20 15.92
C VAL A 11 12.87 3.71 15.87
N ALA A 12 12.07 2.82 16.47
CA ALA A 12 12.27 1.37 16.37
C ALA A 12 12.06 0.84 14.94
N SER A 13 11.08 1.39 14.19
CA SER A 13 10.84 1.07 12.79
C SER A 13 12.01 1.49 11.89
N GLU A 14 12.63 2.63 12.17
CA GLU A 14 13.76 3.17 11.40
C GLU A 14 15.05 2.37 11.66
N LEU A 15 15.28 1.94 12.92
CA LEU A 15 16.43 1.11 13.33
C LEU A 15 16.35 -0.35 12.84
N LEU A 16 15.14 -0.89 12.60
CA LEU A 16 14.89 -2.25 12.12
C LEU A 16 14.68 -2.35 10.60
N GLY A 17 15.04 -1.34 9.85
CA GLY A 17 14.94 -1.37 8.38
C GLY A 17 13.50 -1.41 7.85
N GLY A 18 12.55 -0.79 8.53
CA GLY A 18 11.16 -0.68 8.09
C GLY A 18 10.32 -1.96 8.28
N MET A 19 10.71 -2.85 9.20
CA MET A 19 9.94 -4.05 9.50
C MET A 19 8.81 -3.73 10.49
N ARG A 20 7.57 -3.93 10.08
CA ARG A 20 6.40 -3.77 10.93
C ARG A 20 6.36 -4.87 11.99
N MET A 21 6.08 -4.49 13.24
CA MET A 21 6.11 -5.42 14.38
C MET A 21 4.88 -6.34 14.45
N LYS A 22 3.72 -5.90 13.91
CA LYS A 22 2.45 -6.64 14.00
C LYS A 22 1.59 -6.43 12.76
N TYR A 23 0.94 -7.51 12.26
CA TYR A 23 -0.06 -7.45 11.18
C TYR A 23 -1.41 -7.97 11.66
N SER A 24 -2.50 -7.29 11.30
CA SER A 24 -3.88 -7.76 11.51
C SER A 24 -4.39 -8.44 10.23
N ILE A 25 -4.77 -9.73 10.34
CA ILE A 25 -5.07 -10.58 9.19
C ILE A 25 -6.43 -11.23 9.38
N ALA A 26 -7.32 -11.09 8.39
CA ALA A 26 -8.57 -11.84 8.34
C ALA A 26 -8.44 -13.05 7.41
N ILE A 27 -8.92 -14.20 7.84
CA ILE A 27 -9.14 -15.40 7.01
C ILE A 27 -10.63 -15.58 6.87
N CYS A 28 -11.13 -15.63 5.64
CA CYS A 28 -12.54 -15.90 5.36
C CYS A 28 -12.63 -17.15 4.47
N ASP A 29 -13.06 -18.26 5.06
CA ASP A 29 -13.12 -19.58 4.42
C ASP A 29 -14.14 -20.42 5.18
N ASP A 30 -15.13 -21.02 4.52
CA ASP A 30 -16.16 -21.85 5.15
C ASP A 30 -15.66 -23.27 5.48
N SER A 31 -14.49 -23.67 4.93
CA SER A 31 -13.77 -24.89 5.29
C SER A 31 -12.89 -24.68 6.52
N LYS A 32 -13.30 -25.19 7.67
CA LYS A 32 -12.49 -25.14 8.92
C LYS A 32 -11.09 -25.73 8.75
N THR A 33 -10.96 -26.77 7.91
CA THR A 33 -9.67 -27.43 7.66
C THR A 33 -8.73 -26.52 6.87
N ASP A 34 -9.23 -25.84 5.84
CA ASP A 34 -8.45 -24.95 5.01
C ASP A 34 -8.06 -23.69 5.81
N ALA A 35 -9.01 -23.11 6.54
CA ALA A 35 -8.74 -21.98 7.44
C ALA A 35 -7.65 -22.32 8.47
N ALA A 36 -7.70 -23.51 9.09
CA ALA A 36 -6.69 -23.95 10.05
C ALA A 36 -5.31 -24.14 9.40
N LEU A 37 -5.25 -24.65 8.17
CA LEU A 37 -4.00 -24.76 7.41
C LEU A 37 -3.41 -23.39 7.11
N VAL A 38 -4.22 -22.46 6.61
CA VAL A 38 -3.81 -21.08 6.34
C VAL A 38 -3.30 -20.40 7.61
N GLN A 39 -4.01 -20.54 8.72
CA GLN A 39 -3.60 -20.02 10.02
C GLN A 39 -2.25 -20.60 10.47
N SER A 40 -2.02 -21.90 10.31
CA SER A 40 -0.74 -22.52 10.66
C SER A 40 0.43 -21.96 9.85
N PHE A 41 0.22 -21.72 8.56
CA PHE A 41 1.23 -21.12 7.68
C PHE A 41 1.50 -19.65 8.02
N LEU A 42 0.48 -18.88 8.41
CA LEU A 42 0.65 -17.50 8.87
C LEU A 42 1.52 -17.41 10.12
N LEU A 43 1.25 -18.27 11.11
CA LEU A 43 2.04 -18.32 12.35
C LEU A 43 3.51 -18.69 12.08
N GLU A 44 3.73 -19.64 11.17
CA GLU A 44 5.09 -20.01 10.78
C GLU A 44 5.80 -18.89 10.01
N TRP A 45 5.12 -18.22 9.08
CA TRP A 45 5.64 -17.05 8.36
C TRP A 45 6.01 -15.93 9.33
N ALA A 46 5.13 -15.61 10.28
CA ALA A 46 5.37 -14.58 11.29
C ALA A 46 6.61 -14.90 12.12
N LYS A 47 6.75 -16.16 12.58
CA LYS A 47 7.93 -16.63 13.32
C LYS A 47 9.23 -16.48 12.51
N GLN A 48 9.23 -16.86 11.22
CA GLN A 48 10.40 -16.74 10.36
C GLN A 48 10.80 -15.28 10.10
N ARG A 49 9.81 -14.38 10.07
CA ARG A 49 10.01 -12.96 9.83
C ARG A 49 10.35 -12.16 11.10
N GLY A 50 10.15 -12.74 12.30
CA GLY A 50 10.32 -12.03 13.56
C GLY A 50 9.25 -10.96 13.80
N THR A 51 8.02 -11.19 13.30
CA THR A 51 6.87 -10.27 13.44
C THR A 51 5.72 -10.98 14.16
N GLU A 52 4.76 -10.21 14.67
CA GLU A 52 3.53 -10.73 15.25
C GLU A 52 2.39 -10.70 14.24
N VAL A 53 1.43 -11.62 14.39
CA VAL A 53 0.18 -11.62 13.62
C VAL A 53 -1.00 -11.76 14.56
N GLU A 54 -2.01 -10.93 14.36
CA GLU A 54 -3.34 -11.08 14.93
C GLU A 54 -4.24 -11.63 13.85
N ILE A 55 -4.82 -12.81 14.08
CA ILE A 55 -5.57 -13.55 13.07
C ILE A 55 -7.02 -13.70 13.55
N GLU A 56 -7.96 -13.17 12.76
CA GLU A 56 -9.38 -13.46 12.93
C GLU A 56 -9.86 -14.38 11.80
N VAL A 57 -10.64 -15.41 12.13
CA VAL A 57 -11.16 -16.41 11.18
C VAL A 57 -12.66 -16.28 11.09
N PHE A 58 -13.17 -16.17 9.86
CA PHE A 58 -14.58 -15.98 9.55
C PHE A 58 -15.08 -17.14 8.67
N PRO A 59 -16.18 -17.80 9.06
CA PRO A 59 -16.74 -18.94 8.31
C PRO A 59 -17.60 -18.49 7.11
N SER A 60 -17.81 -17.20 6.89
CA SER A 60 -18.56 -16.66 5.76
C SER A 60 -18.21 -15.19 5.49
N ALA A 61 -18.49 -14.73 4.26
CA ALA A 61 -18.30 -13.35 3.86
C ALA A 61 -19.18 -12.38 4.68
N GLU A 62 -20.39 -12.80 5.04
CA GLU A 62 -21.32 -12.00 5.83
C GLU A 62 -20.81 -11.77 7.25
N SER A 63 -20.27 -12.82 7.90
CA SER A 63 -19.69 -12.69 9.24
C SER A 63 -18.45 -11.80 9.24
N PHE A 64 -17.62 -11.89 8.19
CA PHE A 64 -16.50 -11.01 8.00
C PHE A 64 -16.95 -9.55 7.81
N LEU A 65 -17.90 -9.29 6.92
CA LEU A 65 -18.35 -7.92 6.63
C LEU A 65 -19.01 -7.27 7.85
N PHE A 66 -19.78 -8.03 8.63
CA PHE A 66 -20.34 -7.54 9.90
C PHE A 66 -19.24 -7.05 10.85
N ARG A 67 -18.18 -7.84 10.99
CA ARG A 67 -17.02 -7.46 11.82
C ARG A 67 -16.22 -6.31 11.22
N TYR A 68 -16.07 -6.29 9.89
CA TYR A 68 -15.34 -5.26 9.15
C TYR A 68 -16.00 -3.88 9.27
N ASP A 69 -17.34 -3.80 9.31
CA ASP A 69 -18.07 -2.54 9.50
C ASP A 69 -17.76 -1.90 10.85
N GLU A 70 -17.50 -2.72 11.89
CA GLU A 70 -17.11 -2.25 13.23
C GLU A 70 -15.61 -1.94 13.33
N TYR A 71 -14.79 -2.75 12.67
CA TYR A 71 -13.32 -2.72 12.81
C TYR A 71 -12.64 -2.84 11.44
N LYS A 72 -12.30 -1.70 10.84
CA LYS A 72 -11.72 -1.60 9.49
C LYS A 72 -10.19 -1.71 9.44
N ALA A 73 -9.53 -2.16 10.51
CA ALA A 73 -8.08 -2.11 10.64
C ALA A 73 -7.34 -3.41 10.27
N PHE A 74 -7.90 -4.24 9.39
CA PHE A 74 -7.17 -5.35 8.81
C PHE A 74 -6.17 -4.86 7.75
N ASP A 75 -4.99 -5.48 7.76
CA ASP A 75 -3.90 -5.22 6.82
C ASP A 75 -3.93 -6.15 5.62
N ILE A 76 -4.26 -7.42 5.87
CA ILE A 76 -4.31 -8.48 4.88
C ILE A 76 -5.62 -9.24 5.02
N LEU A 77 -6.30 -9.43 3.91
CA LEU A 77 -7.52 -10.24 3.80
C LEU A 77 -7.22 -11.46 2.93
N LEU A 78 -7.45 -12.63 3.49
CA LEU A 78 -7.31 -13.91 2.81
C LEU A 78 -8.71 -14.49 2.61
N PHE A 79 -9.22 -14.48 1.37
CA PHE A 79 -10.56 -14.92 1.04
C PHE A 79 -10.54 -16.22 0.25
N ASP A 80 -11.34 -17.21 0.66
CA ASP A 80 -11.81 -18.17 -0.31
C ASP A 80 -12.79 -17.49 -1.28
N VAL A 81 -12.75 -17.86 -2.53
CA VAL A 81 -13.68 -17.35 -3.55
C VAL A 81 -15.04 -18.01 -3.40
N GLU A 82 -15.09 -19.34 -3.32
CA GLU A 82 -16.33 -20.07 -3.16
C GLU A 82 -16.65 -20.35 -1.70
N MET A 83 -17.66 -19.67 -1.22
CA MET A 83 -18.23 -19.87 0.11
C MET A 83 -19.76 -19.98 0.03
N SER A 84 -20.36 -20.62 1.01
CA SER A 84 -21.81 -20.66 1.15
C SER A 84 -22.36 -19.25 1.36
N GLY A 85 -23.31 -18.81 0.52
CA GLY A 85 -23.90 -17.46 0.57
C GLY A 85 -23.15 -16.46 -0.32
N MET A 86 -22.57 -15.40 0.25
CA MET A 86 -21.81 -14.40 -0.51
C MET A 86 -20.42 -14.94 -0.83
N ASP A 87 -20.00 -14.86 -2.08
CA ASP A 87 -18.66 -15.22 -2.51
C ASP A 87 -17.58 -14.21 -2.06
N GLY A 88 -16.32 -14.67 -2.01
CA GLY A 88 -15.20 -13.86 -1.56
C GLY A 88 -14.90 -12.66 -2.44
N VAL A 89 -15.18 -12.74 -3.75
CA VAL A 89 -14.96 -11.61 -4.68
C VAL A 89 -15.97 -10.50 -4.41
N SER A 90 -17.22 -10.85 -4.17
CA SER A 90 -18.27 -9.90 -3.79
C SER A 90 -17.95 -9.19 -2.47
N ALA A 91 -17.43 -9.93 -1.47
CA ALA A 91 -16.96 -9.33 -0.22
C ALA A 91 -15.77 -8.39 -0.45
N ALA A 92 -14.79 -8.81 -1.24
CA ALA A 92 -13.63 -7.99 -1.58
C ALA A 92 -14.01 -6.70 -2.32
N ARG A 93 -15.00 -6.73 -3.22
CA ARG A 93 -15.52 -5.52 -3.90
C ARG A 93 -16.13 -4.51 -2.91
N LYS A 94 -16.85 -4.98 -1.88
CA LYS A 94 -17.39 -4.09 -0.83
C LYS A 94 -16.27 -3.43 -0.04
N VAL A 95 -15.28 -4.21 0.40
CA VAL A 95 -14.12 -3.68 1.11
C VAL A 95 -13.37 -2.66 0.27
N ARG A 96 -13.11 -2.97 -1.01
CA ARG A 96 -12.30 -2.11 -1.88
C ARG A 96 -12.91 -0.74 -2.16
N ARG A 97 -14.24 -0.61 -2.11
CA ARG A 97 -14.93 0.69 -2.23
C ARG A 97 -14.58 1.66 -1.10
N GLU A 98 -14.20 1.15 0.06
CA GLU A 98 -13.92 1.93 1.27
C GLU A 98 -12.45 1.95 1.65
N ASN A 99 -11.68 0.92 1.26
CA ASN A 99 -10.28 0.76 1.64
C ASN A 99 -9.43 0.25 0.46
N GLU A 100 -8.69 1.17 -0.14
CA GLU A 100 -7.75 0.87 -1.23
C GLU A 100 -6.42 0.29 -0.73
N ALA A 101 -6.06 0.51 0.54
CA ALA A 101 -4.75 0.18 1.08
C ALA A 101 -4.62 -1.29 1.53
N VAL A 102 -5.72 -1.92 1.97
CA VAL A 102 -5.73 -3.30 2.45
C VAL A 102 -5.27 -4.28 1.36
N GLN A 103 -4.44 -5.24 1.73
CA GLN A 103 -3.94 -6.24 0.79
C GLN A 103 -4.90 -7.42 0.73
N ILE A 104 -5.46 -7.71 -0.45
CA ILE A 104 -6.41 -8.82 -0.68
C ILE A 104 -5.70 -9.94 -1.42
N VAL A 105 -5.80 -11.15 -0.90
CA VAL A 105 -5.29 -12.38 -1.50
C VAL A 105 -6.42 -13.41 -1.54
N PHE A 106 -6.69 -13.98 -2.70
CA PHE A 106 -7.63 -15.07 -2.82
C PHE A 106 -6.92 -16.42 -2.71
N ILE A 107 -7.55 -17.37 -2.01
CA ILE A 107 -7.08 -18.76 -1.85
C ILE A 107 -8.24 -19.65 -2.25
N THR A 108 -8.21 -20.26 -3.44
CA THR A 108 -9.37 -20.95 -4.01
C THR A 108 -8.99 -22.22 -4.77
N GLY A 109 -9.91 -23.16 -4.87
CA GLY A 109 -9.81 -24.35 -5.72
C GLY A 109 -10.10 -24.08 -7.20
N TYR A 110 -10.61 -22.91 -7.56
CA TYR A 110 -11.15 -22.60 -8.89
C TYR A 110 -10.33 -21.54 -9.62
N SER A 111 -9.94 -21.85 -10.85
CA SER A 111 -9.13 -20.96 -11.71
C SER A 111 -9.95 -19.88 -12.43
N ASP A 112 -11.26 -20.07 -12.57
CA ASP A 112 -12.10 -19.27 -13.48
C ASP A 112 -12.35 -17.84 -12.99
N TYR A 113 -12.17 -17.60 -11.68
CA TYR A 113 -12.35 -16.29 -11.05
C TYR A 113 -11.15 -15.36 -11.12
N ILE A 114 -10.04 -15.79 -11.73
CA ILE A 114 -8.81 -14.97 -11.82
C ILE A 114 -9.09 -13.63 -12.56
N ALA A 115 -9.96 -13.64 -13.56
CA ALA A 115 -10.32 -12.44 -14.31
C ALA A 115 -11.09 -11.41 -13.48
N GLU A 116 -11.95 -11.84 -12.56
CA GLU A 116 -12.75 -10.96 -11.70
C GLU A 116 -11.93 -10.26 -10.60
N GLY A 117 -10.76 -10.81 -10.27
CA GLY A 117 -9.90 -10.21 -9.27
C GLY A 117 -9.13 -8.98 -9.73
N TYR A 118 -9.07 -8.71 -11.02
CA TYR A 118 -8.54 -7.45 -11.51
C TYR A 118 -9.39 -6.27 -11.04
N ASP A 119 -10.72 -6.44 -10.95
CA ASP A 119 -11.65 -5.38 -10.53
C ASP A 119 -11.45 -4.94 -9.07
N VAL A 120 -10.93 -5.82 -8.22
CA VAL A 120 -10.68 -5.54 -6.79
C VAL A 120 -9.22 -5.25 -6.47
N ALA A 121 -8.37 -5.16 -7.48
CA ALA A 121 -6.92 -4.98 -7.32
C ALA A 121 -6.33 -5.95 -6.29
N ALA A 122 -6.68 -7.25 -6.41
CA ALA A 122 -6.15 -8.29 -5.54
C ALA A 122 -4.63 -8.40 -5.71
N LEU A 123 -3.91 -8.59 -4.61
CA LEU A 123 -2.46 -8.75 -4.64
C LEU A 123 -2.06 -10.03 -5.35
N HIS A 124 -2.80 -11.13 -5.12
CA HIS A 124 -2.54 -12.43 -5.74
C HIS A 124 -3.72 -13.40 -5.62
N TYR A 125 -3.70 -14.42 -6.50
CA TYR A 125 -4.52 -15.62 -6.45
C TYR A 125 -3.65 -16.84 -6.15
N LEU A 126 -4.02 -17.59 -5.14
CA LEU A 126 -3.36 -18.84 -4.74
C LEU A 126 -4.32 -20.01 -4.93
N MET A 127 -3.87 -21.01 -5.67
CA MET A 127 -4.66 -22.21 -5.91
C MET A 127 -4.52 -23.21 -4.75
N LYS A 128 -5.64 -23.80 -4.35
CA LYS A 128 -5.65 -24.99 -3.49
C LYS A 128 -5.26 -26.23 -4.33
N PRO A 129 -4.43 -27.16 -3.84
CA PRO A 129 -3.82 -27.18 -2.50
C PRO A 129 -2.73 -26.11 -2.36
N LEU A 130 -2.73 -25.45 -1.20
CA LEU A 130 -1.89 -24.26 -0.97
C LEU A 130 -0.39 -24.63 -0.91
N ASN A 131 0.39 -24.06 -1.83
CA ASN A 131 1.84 -24.18 -1.80
C ASN A 131 2.46 -23.20 -0.81
N LYS A 132 3.05 -23.71 0.26
CA LYS A 132 3.63 -22.93 1.35
C LYS A 132 4.67 -21.90 0.90
N LYS A 133 5.59 -22.27 0.00
CA LYS A 133 6.64 -21.35 -0.50
C LYS A 133 6.02 -20.17 -1.25
N LYS A 134 5.03 -20.46 -2.12
CA LYS A 134 4.31 -19.44 -2.87
C LYS A 134 3.50 -18.54 -1.93
N PHE A 135 2.83 -19.12 -0.94
CA PHE A 135 2.08 -18.37 0.07
C PHE A 135 2.98 -17.39 0.84
N PHE A 136 4.14 -17.85 1.33
CA PHE A 136 5.12 -16.98 2.01
C PHE A 136 5.65 -15.86 1.12
N SER A 137 5.90 -16.13 -0.15
CA SER A 137 6.30 -15.10 -1.12
C SER A 137 5.22 -14.02 -1.28
N VAL A 138 3.95 -14.41 -1.34
CA VAL A 138 2.82 -13.48 -1.44
C VAL A 138 2.67 -12.65 -0.16
N LEU A 139 2.80 -13.26 1.02
CA LEU A 139 2.77 -12.54 2.30
C LEU A 139 3.93 -11.54 2.44
N ASN A 140 5.13 -11.90 1.99
CA ASN A 140 6.27 -10.98 1.98
C ASN A 140 6.00 -9.77 1.09
N ARG A 141 5.39 -9.98 -0.07
CA ARG A 141 4.98 -8.92 -0.98
C ARG A 141 3.87 -8.04 -0.39
N ALA A 142 2.89 -8.65 0.33
CA ALA A 142 1.87 -7.91 1.07
C ALA A 142 2.50 -7.02 2.15
N ALA A 143 3.37 -7.58 2.98
CA ALA A 143 4.08 -6.87 4.03
C ALA A 143 4.92 -5.69 3.48
N GLN A 144 5.61 -5.90 2.36
CA GLN A 144 6.37 -4.83 1.70
C GLN A 144 5.46 -3.68 1.24
N LYS A 145 4.32 -3.99 0.62
CA LYS A 145 3.36 -2.97 0.19
C LYS A 145 2.76 -2.21 1.36
N ILE A 146 2.41 -2.90 2.46
CA ILE A 146 1.90 -2.27 3.68
C ILE A 146 2.92 -1.29 4.25
N THR A 147 4.18 -1.73 4.41
CA THR A 147 5.27 -0.86 4.90
C THR A 147 5.48 0.36 3.99
N GLN A 148 5.39 0.19 2.67
CA GLN A 148 5.48 1.31 1.73
C GLN A 148 4.30 2.28 1.89
N ASN A 149 3.08 1.77 2.13
CA ASN A 149 1.89 2.59 2.32
C ASN A 149 1.87 3.32 3.68
N GLU A 150 2.55 2.79 4.69
CA GLU A 150 2.68 3.44 6.01
C GLU A 150 3.65 4.61 6.03
N ARG A 151 4.56 4.71 5.06
CA ARG A 151 5.46 5.84 4.96
C ARG A 151 4.68 7.13 4.70
N CYS A 152 4.87 8.09 5.58
CA CYS A 152 4.22 9.40 5.50
C CYS A 152 5.26 10.49 5.57
N ILE A 153 4.98 11.63 4.95
CA ILE A 153 5.65 12.88 5.27
C ILE A 153 4.82 13.63 6.30
N CYS A 154 5.50 14.26 7.26
CA CYS A 154 4.86 15.06 8.30
C CYS A 154 5.39 16.50 8.25
N PHE A 155 4.49 17.47 8.27
CA PHE A 155 4.84 18.88 8.34
C PHE A 155 3.69 19.71 8.91
N GLU A 156 4.03 20.89 9.42
CA GLU A 156 3.05 21.86 9.90
C GLU A 156 2.59 22.76 8.73
N SER A 157 1.29 22.93 8.59
CA SER A 157 0.68 23.87 7.64
C SER A 157 -0.58 24.47 8.26
N GLY A 158 -0.69 25.80 8.24
CA GLY A 158 -1.84 26.49 8.82
C GLY A 158 -2.01 26.34 10.34
N GLY A 159 -0.97 25.96 11.07
CA GLY A 159 -1.02 25.71 12.52
C GLY A 159 -1.46 24.28 12.89
N GLU A 160 -1.61 23.40 11.91
CA GLU A 160 -1.97 21.99 12.10
C GLU A 160 -0.83 21.08 11.66
N MET A 161 -0.57 20.00 12.42
CA MET A 161 0.35 18.94 12.02
C MET A 161 -0.34 18.02 11.02
N LEU A 162 0.16 18.00 9.80
CA LEU A 162 -0.34 17.17 8.73
C LEU A 162 0.51 15.91 8.58
N ARG A 163 -0.14 14.77 8.36
CA ARG A 163 0.48 13.49 8.03
C ARG A 163 -0.07 13.02 6.69
N ILE A 164 0.77 13.04 5.65
CA ILE A 164 0.37 12.70 4.30
C ILE A 164 1.06 11.41 3.88
N PRO A 165 0.30 10.34 3.55
CA PRO A 165 0.87 9.12 3.02
C PRO A 165 1.63 9.39 1.73
N ILE A 166 2.87 8.88 1.63
CA ILE A 166 3.72 9.09 0.46
C ILE A 166 3.08 8.55 -0.82
N TYR A 167 2.33 7.44 -0.72
CA TYR A 167 1.66 6.83 -1.87
C TYR A 167 0.51 7.68 -2.46
N GLU A 168 0.00 8.66 -1.71
CA GLU A 168 -1.04 9.59 -2.18
C GLU A 168 -0.47 10.81 -2.90
N ILE A 169 0.85 11.04 -2.80
CA ILE A 169 1.49 12.21 -3.39
C ILE A 169 1.76 11.96 -4.87
N HIS A 170 1.18 12.79 -5.73
CA HIS A 170 1.38 12.74 -7.17
C HIS A 170 2.66 13.46 -7.58
N TYR A 171 2.85 14.69 -7.09
CA TYR A 171 4.05 15.48 -7.31
C TYR A 171 4.17 16.59 -6.26
N LEU A 172 5.33 17.20 -6.21
CA LEU A 172 5.58 18.42 -5.44
C LEU A 172 6.13 19.47 -6.36
N GLU A 173 5.70 20.72 -6.16
CA GLU A 173 6.28 21.86 -6.86
C GLU A 173 6.66 22.97 -5.90
N VAL A 174 7.72 23.71 -6.24
CA VAL A 174 8.16 24.88 -5.48
C VAL A 174 7.82 26.16 -6.24
N PHE A 175 7.18 27.07 -5.54
CA PHE A 175 7.01 28.44 -5.99
C PHE A 175 7.57 29.40 -4.94
N ARG A 176 8.60 30.18 -5.32
CA ARG A 176 9.36 31.01 -4.38
C ARG A 176 9.95 30.18 -3.23
N ASN A 177 9.48 30.39 -1.98
CA ASN A 177 9.94 29.72 -0.78
C ASN A 177 8.92 28.71 -0.21
N TYR A 178 7.94 28.34 -1.01
CA TYR A 178 6.89 27.44 -0.59
C TYR A 178 6.84 26.23 -1.52
N VAL A 179 6.67 25.05 -0.93
CA VAL A 179 6.42 23.81 -1.67
C VAL A 179 4.95 23.48 -1.52
N THR A 180 4.31 23.21 -2.65
CA THR A 180 2.96 22.63 -2.70
C THR A 180 3.09 21.14 -2.94
N VAL A 181 2.51 20.35 -2.03
CA VAL A 181 2.38 18.89 -2.10
C VAL A 181 1.04 18.58 -2.74
N HIS A 182 1.04 18.03 -3.95
CA HIS A 182 -0.15 17.61 -4.67
C HIS A 182 -0.46 16.14 -4.38
N ALA A 183 -1.54 15.92 -3.62
CA ALA A 183 -2.07 14.61 -3.22
C ALA A 183 -3.59 14.63 -3.45
N LYS A 184 -4.40 13.88 -2.68
CA LYS A 184 -5.88 14.00 -2.68
C LYS A 184 -6.36 15.45 -2.47
N ARG A 185 -5.55 16.24 -1.77
CA ARG A 185 -5.69 17.70 -1.60
C ARG A 185 -4.33 18.33 -1.79
N GLU A 186 -4.32 19.65 -1.97
CA GLU A 186 -3.09 20.43 -2.04
C GLU A 186 -2.72 20.98 -0.66
N TYR A 187 -1.44 20.90 -0.35
CA TYR A 187 -0.89 21.38 0.92
C TYR A 187 0.34 22.24 0.64
N THR A 188 0.31 23.48 1.09
CA THR A 188 1.45 24.40 0.89
C THR A 188 2.19 24.62 2.20
N VAL A 189 3.52 24.48 2.16
CA VAL A 189 4.39 24.59 3.33
C VAL A 189 5.68 25.31 2.99
N LYS A 190 6.23 26.03 3.97
CA LYS A 190 7.52 26.71 3.84
C LYS A 190 8.67 25.74 4.12
N ARG A 191 8.99 24.93 3.12
CA ARG A 191 10.11 23.95 3.10
C ARG A 191 10.77 23.96 1.73
N THR A 192 11.91 23.31 1.59
CA THR A 192 12.61 23.14 0.33
C THR A 192 12.30 21.79 -0.32
N LEU A 193 12.37 21.69 -1.65
CA LEU A 193 12.26 20.40 -2.34
C LEU A 193 13.35 19.42 -1.93
N SER A 194 14.54 19.88 -1.56
CA SER A 194 15.65 19.02 -1.14
C SER A 194 15.39 18.33 0.21
N GLU A 195 14.67 18.99 1.13
CA GLU A 195 14.22 18.35 2.38
C GLU A 195 13.21 17.25 2.10
N PHE A 196 12.24 17.51 1.22
CA PHE A 196 11.27 16.48 0.80
C PHE A 196 11.93 15.32 0.06
N GLU A 197 12.89 15.58 -0.82
CA GLU A 197 13.60 14.56 -1.59
C GLU A 197 14.27 13.51 -0.69
N GLN A 198 14.79 13.91 0.48
CA GLN A 198 15.37 12.99 1.46
C GLN A 198 14.32 12.09 2.13
N GLU A 199 13.10 12.59 2.35
CA GLU A 199 12.03 11.85 3.01
C GLU A 199 11.26 10.92 2.05
N LEU A 200 11.08 11.34 0.77
CA LEU A 200 10.24 10.64 -0.21
C LEU A 200 10.82 9.32 -0.71
N GLY A 201 12.14 9.25 -0.89
CA GLY A 201 12.85 8.04 -1.34
C GLY A 201 12.77 7.78 -2.85
N SER A 202 13.20 6.57 -3.27
CA SER A 202 13.46 6.21 -4.67
C SER A 202 12.25 6.19 -5.62
N GLY A 203 11.03 6.18 -5.08
CA GLY A 203 9.80 6.27 -5.89
C GLY A 203 9.54 7.66 -6.47
N PHE A 204 10.37 8.65 -6.13
CA PHE A 204 10.24 10.03 -6.58
C PHE A 204 11.48 10.47 -7.35
N HIS A 205 11.26 11.30 -8.37
CA HIS A 205 12.34 11.83 -9.19
C HIS A 205 12.19 13.33 -9.38
N ARG A 206 13.32 14.04 -9.20
CA ARG A 206 13.34 15.50 -9.39
C ARG A 206 13.52 15.85 -10.86
N ILE A 207 12.51 16.49 -11.47
CA ILE A 207 12.54 16.93 -12.86
C ILE A 207 12.91 18.43 -12.98
N GLY A 208 14.14 18.75 -12.65
CA GLY A 208 14.64 20.13 -12.70
C GLY A 208 14.67 20.80 -11.32
N ARG A 209 14.53 22.16 -11.32
CA ARG A 209 14.69 22.94 -10.08
C ARG A 209 13.42 23.05 -9.26
N ALA A 210 12.27 22.91 -9.89
CA ALA A 210 10.99 23.31 -9.32
C ALA A 210 10.03 22.16 -9.02
N VAL A 211 10.26 20.93 -9.51
CA VAL A 211 9.30 19.84 -9.42
C VAL A 211 9.97 18.52 -9.02
N ILE A 212 9.31 17.78 -8.14
CA ILE A 212 9.57 16.34 -7.86
C ILE A 212 8.31 15.58 -8.25
N VAL A 213 8.42 14.55 -9.08
CA VAL A 213 7.32 13.71 -9.54
C VAL A 213 7.37 12.31 -8.90
N ASN A 214 6.23 11.77 -8.54
CA ASN A 214 6.10 10.37 -8.15
C ASN A 214 6.05 9.50 -9.41
N LEU A 215 7.03 8.61 -9.56
CA LEU A 215 7.19 7.76 -10.74
C LEU A 215 5.98 6.84 -10.98
N LYS A 216 5.27 6.46 -9.92
CA LYS A 216 4.06 5.62 -9.98
C LYS A 216 2.92 6.29 -10.76
N PHE A 217 2.82 7.61 -10.71
CA PHE A 217 1.76 8.35 -11.39
C PHE A 217 2.14 8.84 -12.79
N VAL A 218 3.36 8.60 -13.25
CA VAL A 218 3.77 8.97 -14.61
C VAL A 218 3.10 8.04 -15.62
N ALA A 219 2.24 8.60 -16.47
CA ALA A 219 1.55 7.88 -17.53
C ALA A 219 2.30 7.99 -18.87
N HIS A 220 2.82 9.17 -19.19
CA HIS A 220 3.50 9.43 -20.46
C HIS A 220 4.60 10.47 -20.30
N VAL A 221 5.71 10.32 -21.04
CA VAL A 221 6.85 11.27 -21.03
C VAL A 221 7.22 11.63 -22.46
N THR A 222 7.24 12.93 -22.76
CA THR A 222 7.79 13.51 -24.00
C THR A 222 9.08 14.26 -23.69
N LYS A 223 9.75 14.81 -24.71
CA LYS A 223 10.96 15.63 -24.51
C LYS A 223 10.69 16.95 -23.78
N THR A 224 9.43 17.39 -23.70
CA THR A 224 9.04 18.70 -23.15
C THR A 224 8.06 18.61 -21.99
N GLU A 225 7.47 17.44 -21.74
CA GLU A 225 6.36 17.30 -20.81
C GLU A 225 6.32 15.91 -20.18
N VAL A 226 5.88 15.83 -18.92
CA VAL A 226 5.49 14.62 -18.21
C VAL A 226 4.00 14.68 -17.95
N GLN A 227 3.25 13.69 -18.42
CA GLN A 227 1.83 13.55 -18.17
C GLN A 227 1.60 12.53 -17.07
N LEU A 228 0.83 12.89 -16.04
CA LEU A 228 0.44 12.02 -14.95
C LEU A 228 -0.86 11.27 -15.28
N SER A 229 -1.14 10.20 -14.56
CA SER A 229 -2.33 9.35 -14.75
C SER A 229 -3.66 10.06 -14.46
N ASP A 230 -3.64 11.17 -13.71
CA ASP A 230 -4.81 12.03 -13.46
C ASP A 230 -5.02 13.09 -14.55
N GLY A 231 -4.18 13.10 -15.59
CA GLY A 231 -4.21 14.08 -16.70
C GLY A 231 -3.38 15.33 -16.46
N THR A 232 -2.75 15.50 -15.31
CA THR A 232 -1.87 16.65 -15.02
C THR A 232 -0.66 16.61 -15.93
N ALA A 233 -0.35 17.74 -16.58
CA ALA A 233 0.82 17.91 -17.43
C ALA A 233 1.86 18.79 -16.73
N LEU A 234 3.08 18.27 -16.56
CA LEU A 234 4.19 18.97 -15.92
C LEU A 234 5.28 19.28 -16.96
N PRO A 235 5.79 20.50 -17.04
CA PRO A 235 6.83 20.84 -17.99
C PRO A 235 8.13 20.10 -17.67
N LEU A 236 8.75 19.48 -18.69
CA LEU A 236 10.02 18.78 -18.56
C LEU A 236 11.17 19.67 -19.09
N PRO A 237 12.10 20.09 -18.22
CA PRO A 237 13.24 20.88 -18.60
C PRO A 237 14.17 20.14 -19.58
N ARG A 238 14.89 20.91 -20.40
CA ARG A 238 15.89 20.35 -21.32
C ARG A 238 16.92 19.50 -20.57
N GLY A 239 17.19 18.31 -21.09
CA GLY A 239 18.12 17.36 -20.48
C GLY A 239 17.55 16.47 -19.38
N ALA A 240 16.31 16.69 -18.93
CA ALA A 240 15.68 15.86 -17.90
C ALA A 240 15.00 14.58 -18.43
N TYR A 241 14.81 14.46 -19.75
CA TYR A 241 14.15 13.31 -20.38
C TYR A 241 14.86 11.99 -20.12
N GLU A 242 16.17 11.90 -20.40
CA GLU A 242 16.94 10.66 -20.21
C GLU A 242 17.09 10.26 -18.73
N PRO A 243 17.38 11.18 -17.78
CA PRO A 243 17.40 10.84 -16.36
C PRO A 243 16.06 10.33 -15.85
N LEU A 244 14.95 10.96 -16.25
CA LEU A 244 13.61 10.53 -15.83
C LEU A 244 13.27 9.15 -16.38
N ASN A 245 13.52 8.85 -17.66
CA ASN A 245 13.27 7.54 -18.23
C ASN A 245 14.08 6.44 -17.54
N ARG A 246 15.36 6.71 -17.22
CA ARG A 246 16.18 5.78 -16.43
C ARG A 246 15.60 5.52 -15.04
N ALA A 247 15.11 6.57 -14.38
CA ALA A 247 14.47 6.43 -13.07
C ALA A 247 13.19 5.59 -13.15
N ILE A 248 12.35 5.80 -14.17
CA ILE A 248 11.14 5.00 -14.41
C ILE A 248 11.50 3.53 -14.61
N ILE A 249 12.46 3.23 -15.49
CA ILE A 249 12.89 1.83 -15.77
C ILE A 249 13.46 1.15 -14.51
N ALA A 250 14.21 1.89 -13.70
CA ALA A 250 14.79 1.37 -12.46
C ALA A 250 13.75 1.14 -11.35
N HIS A 251 12.57 1.72 -11.48
CA HIS A 251 11.47 1.63 -10.49
C HIS A 251 10.42 0.57 -10.87
N LEU A 252 10.42 0.04 -12.08
CA LEU A 252 9.56 -1.06 -12.55
C LEU A 252 10.04 -2.41 -11.98
#